data_79274df0d7f93064946863a76ecc6d84
#
_entry.id   79274df0d7f93064946863a76ecc6d84
#
_cell.length_a   1.000
_cell.length_b   1.000
_cell.length_c   1.000
_cell.angle_alpha   90.00
_cell.angle_beta   90.00
_cell.angle_gamma   90.00
#
_symmetry.space_group_name_H-M   'P 1'
#
loop_
_entity.id
_entity.type
_entity.pdbx_description
1 polymer ?
#
loop_
_entity_poly.entity_id
_entity_poly.type
_entity_poly.pdbx_seq_one_letter_code
_entity_poly.pdbx_strand_id
1 'polypeptide(L)'
;MSRATTSAPEPHVPSARGPAWSRWVGWFLARVVWDTHVTGAERVPRTGPVVLAANHVTLLDGPVLVGVAPRGPHMLVKSELFHGPLGAFLRAAGQIPVDRTMGRPALQSALGVLKRGGVVGIFPEGTRGRGTAEEVRAGAAWLAVNGGALVVPVAILGTRRTGESPHGLPGLRRDLVVEFGEPIDVSTEGLPRRVALDRAATAIRDAMADLVVAAQERTGVLLPGDDPRAKV
;
A
#
# COMPACT_ATOMS: atom_id res chain seq x y z
N MET A 1 -47.71 3.22 5.17
CA MET A 1 -46.69 2.40 4.51
C MET A 1 -45.30 2.96 4.87
N SER A 2 -44.70 2.38 5.91
CA SER A 2 -43.37 2.81 6.42
C SER A 2 -42.31 2.23 5.51
N ARG A 3 -41.52 3.07 4.80
CA ARG A 3 -40.35 2.66 4.07
C ARG A 3 -39.27 2.27 5.08
N ALA A 4 -38.99 0.99 5.20
CA ALA A 4 -37.82 0.50 5.90
C ALA A 4 -36.58 1.04 5.15
N THR A 5 -35.89 2.00 5.77
CA THR A 5 -34.56 2.44 5.37
C THR A 5 -33.58 1.29 5.64
N THR A 6 -33.33 0.49 4.64
CA THR A 6 -32.24 -0.50 4.70
C THR A 6 -30.92 0.29 4.79
N SER A 7 -30.42 0.46 6.01
CA SER A 7 -29.09 1.02 6.22
C SER A 7 -28.07 0.10 5.54
N ALA A 8 -27.22 0.68 4.70
CA ALA A 8 -26.10 -0.07 4.16
C ALA A 8 -25.28 -0.69 5.32
N PRO A 9 -24.83 -1.95 5.20
CA PRO A 9 -24.06 -2.59 6.27
C PRO A 9 -22.85 -1.73 6.63
N GLU A 10 -22.63 -1.54 7.93
CA GLU A 10 -21.48 -0.78 8.42
C GLU A 10 -20.18 -1.39 7.89
N PRO A 11 -19.21 -0.56 7.46
CA PRO A 11 -17.96 -1.05 6.93
C PRO A 11 -17.20 -1.82 8.02
N HIS A 12 -16.87 -3.08 7.75
CA HIS A 12 -16.11 -3.91 8.67
C HIS A 12 -14.69 -3.38 8.83
N VAL A 13 -14.33 -2.88 10.01
CA VAL A 13 -12.96 -2.47 10.35
C VAL A 13 -12.19 -3.67 10.90
N PRO A 14 -11.14 -4.14 10.21
CA PRO A 14 -10.42 -5.34 10.65
C PRO A 14 -9.67 -5.12 11.97
N SER A 15 -9.48 -6.19 12.74
CA SER A 15 -8.81 -6.15 14.04
C SER A 15 -7.33 -5.71 13.92
N ALA A 16 -6.86 -4.86 14.83
CA ALA A 16 -5.45 -4.46 14.91
C ALA A 16 -4.50 -5.62 15.26
N ARG A 17 -5.02 -6.74 15.79
CA ARG A 17 -4.21 -7.94 16.09
C ARG A 17 -3.71 -8.65 14.84
N GLY A 18 -4.44 -8.55 13.73
CA GLY A 18 -4.07 -9.19 12.47
C GLY A 18 -2.68 -8.78 11.98
N PRO A 19 -2.42 -7.49 11.71
CA PRO A 19 -1.10 -7.03 11.31
C PRO A 19 -0.01 -7.24 12.38
N ALA A 20 -0.37 -7.26 13.66
CA ALA A 20 0.60 -7.48 14.74
C ALA A 20 1.31 -8.84 14.66
N TRP A 21 0.60 -9.90 14.29
CA TRP A 21 1.22 -11.22 14.12
C TRP A 21 1.67 -11.50 12.67
N SER A 22 0.90 -11.08 11.67
CA SER A 22 1.20 -11.39 10.27
C SER A 22 2.48 -10.71 9.76
N ARG A 23 2.88 -9.59 10.39
CA ARG A 23 4.17 -8.96 10.10
C ARG A 23 5.36 -9.91 10.28
N TRP A 24 5.28 -10.88 11.20
CA TRP A 24 6.36 -11.86 11.38
C TRP A 24 6.48 -12.82 10.21
N VAL A 25 5.37 -13.17 9.57
CA VAL A 25 5.38 -13.93 8.30
C VAL A 25 6.03 -13.10 7.19
N GLY A 26 5.63 -11.84 7.06
CA GLY A 26 6.26 -10.92 6.10
C GLY A 26 7.74 -10.69 6.39
N TRP A 27 8.12 -10.54 7.66
CA TRP A 27 9.52 -10.40 8.08
C TRP A 27 10.36 -11.64 7.69
N PHE A 28 9.84 -12.83 7.95
CA PHE A 28 10.49 -14.08 7.55
C PHE A 28 10.70 -14.12 6.03
N LEU A 29 9.69 -13.77 5.26
CA LEU A 29 9.81 -13.69 3.80
C LEU A 29 10.87 -12.65 3.39
N ALA A 30 10.78 -11.44 3.92
CA ALA A 30 11.66 -10.34 3.55
C ALA A 30 13.13 -10.55 3.96
N ARG A 31 13.40 -11.19 5.10
CA ARG A 31 14.74 -11.27 5.67
C ARG A 31 15.40 -12.64 5.56
N VAL A 32 14.61 -13.72 5.50
CA VAL A 32 15.12 -15.10 5.44
C VAL A 32 15.03 -15.66 4.03
N VAL A 33 13.89 -15.50 3.38
CA VAL A 33 13.69 -15.98 2.00
C VAL A 33 14.40 -15.07 1.00
N TRP A 34 14.26 -13.77 1.17
CA TRP A 34 14.94 -12.74 0.39
C TRP A 34 15.86 -11.90 1.28
N ASP A 35 16.78 -11.16 0.65
CA ASP A 35 17.67 -10.24 1.33
C ASP A 35 17.17 -8.82 1.13
N THR A 36 16.33 -8.35 2.05
CA THR A 36 15.68 -7.04 1.91
C THR A 36 16.44 -5.96 2.67
N HIS A 37 17.01 -5.01 1.93
CA HIS A 37 17.63 -3.82 2.49
C HIS A 37 16.57 -2.75 2.75
N VAL A 38 16.51 -2.27 3.99
CA VAL A 38 15.47 -1.32 4.45
C VAL A 38 16.14 -0.04 4.91
N THR A 39 15.67 1.10 4.38
CA THR A 39 16.12 2.43 4.77
C THR A 39 14.92 3.34 5.08
N GLY A 40 15.12 4.34 5.96
CA GLY A 40 14.09 5.31 6.30
C GLY A 40 12.94 4.77 7.17
N ALA A 41 13.02 3.56 7.73
CA ALA A 41 11.96 3.00 8.57
C ALA A 41 11.65 3.87 9.80
N GLU A 42 12.62 4.61 10.31
CA GLU A 42 12.51 5.57 11.41
C GLU A 42 11.63 6.77 11.07
N ARG A 43 11.45 7.09 9.80
CA ARG A 43 10.59 8.16 9.28
C ARG A 43 9.10 7.87 9.43
N VAL A 44 8.73 6.59 9.55
CA VAL A 44 7.33 6.22 9.77
C VAL A 44 6.89 6.63 11.17
N PRO A 45 5.87 7.50 11.32
CA PRO A 45 5.40 7.97 12.62
C PRO A 45 5.03 6.81 13.54
N ARG A 46 5.54 6.83 14.76
CA ARG A 46 5.31 5.76 15.76
C ARG A 46 3.87 5.69 16.25
N THR A 47 3.15 6.80 16.18
CA THR A 47 1.76 6.95 16.63
C THR A 47 0.96 7.72 15.57
N GLY A 48 -0.36 7.73 15.73
CA GLY A 48 -1.27 8.43 14.81
C GLY A 48 -1.55 7.66 13.51
N PRO A 49 -2.47 8.18 12.69
CA PRO A 49 -2.86 7.58 11.43
C PRO A 49 -1.78 7.76 10.36
N VAL A 50 -1.46 6.70 9.63
CA VAL A 50 -0.46 6.71 8.56
C VAL A 50 -0.99 5.96 7.33
N VAL A 51 -0.78 6.53 6.15
CA VAL A 51 -0.94 5.86 4.87
C VAL A 51 0.45 5.57 4.30
N LEU A 52 0.80 4.28 4.13
CA LEU A 52 1.99 3.88 3.36
C LEU A 52 1.59 3.77 1.89
N ALA A 53 2.09 4.67 1.06
CA ALA A 53 1.84 4.68 -0.38
C ALA A 53 3.05 4.11 -1.11
N ALA A 54 2.92 2.90 -1.68
CA ALA A 54 4.03 2.19 -2.30
C ALA A 54 3.81 1.97 -3.81
N ASN A 55 4.90 1.89 -4.57
CA ASN A 55 4.86 1.44 -5.96
C ASN A 55 4.57 -0.07 -6.05
N HIS A 56 4.06 -0.55 -7.21
CA HIS A 56 3.56 -1.92 -7.33
C HIS A 56 3.96 -2.61 -8.63
N VAL A 57 4.83 -3.59 -8.53
CA VAL A 57 5.32 -4.37 -9.68
C VAL A 57 4.97 -5.86 -9.59
N THR A 58 4.84 -6.43 -8.36
CA THR A 58 4.49 -7.85 -8.16
C THR A 58 3.49 -8.05 -7.01
N LEU A 59 2.96 -9.29 -6.91
CA LEU A 59 2.13 -9.70 -5.76
C LEU A 59 2.89 -9.63 -4.43
N LEU A 60 4.22 -9.75 -4.46
CA LEU A 60 5.06 -9.83 -3.27
C LEU A 60 5.34 -8.49 -2.59
N ASP A 61 5.13 -7.39 -3.29
CA ASP A 61 5.34 -6.07 -2.71
C ASP A 61 4.55 -5.89 -1.40
N GLY A 62 3.32 -6.42 -1.36
CA GLY A 62 2.48 -6.38 -0.16
C GLY A 62 3.09 -7.13 1.03
N PRO A 63 3.35 -8.44 0.94
CA PRO A 63 4.02 -9.21 1.98
C PRO A 63 5.37 -8.64 2.43
N VAL A 64 6.20 -8.17 1.50
CA VAL A 64 7.48 -7.52 1.81
C VAL A 64 7.24 -6.25 2.63
N LEU A 65 6.35 -5.36 2.17
CA LEU A 65 6.03 -4.13 2.89
C LEU A 65 5.49 -4.41 4.30
N VAL A 66 4.57 -5.38 4.44
CA VAL A 66 4.03 -5.78 5.76
C VAL A 66 5.15 -6.25 6.70
N GLY A 67 6.13 -6.98 6.16
CA GLY A 67 7.24 -7.55 6.93
C GLY A 67 8.25 -6.53 7.42
N VAL A 68 8.49 -5.47 6.65
CA VAL A 68 9.53 -4.49 6.96
C VAL A 68 8.99 -3.20 7.57
N ALA A 69 7.70 -2.94 7.46
CA ALA A 69 7.08 -1.75 8.04
C ALA A 69 7.21 -1.77 9.58
N PRO A 70 7.65 -0.67 10.22
CA PRO A 70 7.84 -0.62 11.69
C PRO A 70 6.54 -0.76 12.46
N ARG A 71 5.41 -0.42 11.83
CA ARG A 71 4.05 -0.63 12.33
C ARG A 71 3.29 -1.47 11.31
N GLY A 72 2.62 -2.53 11.76
CA GLY A 72 1.91 -3.46 10.87
C GLY A 72 0.76 -2.79 10.10
N PRO A 73 0.85 -2.68 8.76
CA PRO A 73 -0.18 -2.06 7.95
C PRO A 73 -1.32 -3.02 7.64
N HIS A 74 -2.53 -2.48 7.53
CA HIS A 74 -3.64 -3.12 6.86
C HIS A 74 -3.55 -2.80 5.36
N MET A 75 -3.19 -3.79 4.54
CA MET A 75 -3.10 -3.58 3.09
C MET A 75 -4.47 -3.65 2.43
N LEU A 76 -4.68 -2.80 1.45
CA LEU A 76 -5.79 -2.95 0.51
C LEU A 76 -5.42 -4.01 -0.52
N VAL A 77 -6.11 -5.14 -0.51
CA VAL A 77 -5.79 -6.31 -1.32
C VAL A 77 -6.99 -6.69 -2.18
N LYS A 78 -6.73 -7.10 -3.42
CA LYS A 78 -7.74 -7.48 -4.41
C LYS A 78 -8.71 -8.54 -3.84
N SER A 79 -10.02 -8.29 -3.93
CA SER A 79 -11.07 -9.15 -3.33
C SER A 79 -11.01 -10.60 -3.82
N GLU A 80 -10.57 -10.83 -5.05
CA GLU A 80 -10.44 -12.17 -5.64
C GLU A 80 -9.40 -13.05 -4.91
N LEU A 81 -8.48 -12.45 -4.14
CA LEU A 81 -7.53 -13.20 -3.30
C LEU A 81 -8.15 -13.66 -1.97
N PHE A 82 -9.36 -13.22 -1.63
CA PHE A 82 -10.01 -13.57 -0.36
C PHE A 82 -10.84 -14.86 -0.43
N HIS A 83 -10.49 -15.79 -1.32
CA HIS A 83 -11.09 -17.12 -1.42
C HIS A 83 -10.15 -18.21 -0.89
N GLY A 84 -10.73 -19.31 -0.44
CA GLY A 84 -9.99 -20.47 0.04
C GLY A 84 -9.06 -20.19 1.25
N PRO A 85 -8.02 -21.01 1.45
CA PRO A 85 -7.08 -20.88 2.58
C PRO A 85 -6.35 -19.55 2.62
N LEU A 86 -5.91 -19.03 1.45
CA LEU A 86 -5.27 -17.73 1.34
C LEU A 86 -6.21 -16.60 1.81
N GLY A 87 -7.48 -16.69 1.42
CA GLY A 87 -8.47 -15.71 1.84
C GLY A 87 -8.73 -15.74 3.35
N ALA A 88 -8.74 -16.93 3.95
CA ALA A 88 -8.83 -17.09 5.40
C ALA A 88 -7.62 -16.45 6.11
N PHE A 89 -6.41 -16.68 5.59
CA PHE A 89 -5.18 -16.07 6.08
C PHE A 89 -5.23 -14.54 5.97
N LEU A 90 -5.60 -13.99 4.82
CA LEU A 90 -5.67 -12.54 4.60
C LEU A 90 -6.67 -11.86 5.53
N ARG A 91 -7.83 -12.48 5.77
CA ARG A 91 -8.81 -11.99 6.75
C ARG A 91 -8.25 -12.01 8.17
N ALA A 92 -7.64 -13.13 8.58
CA ALA A 92 -7.02 -13.26 9.90
C ALA A 92 -5.86 -12.25 10.08
N ALA A 93 -5.09 -12.02 9.02
CA ALA A 93 -4.03 -11.01 8.97
C ALA A 93 -4.56 -9.56 8.94
N GLY A 94 -5.89 -9.37 8.94
CA GLY A 94 -6.51 -8.06 8.98
C GLY A 94 -6.36 -7.25 7.69
N GLN A 95 -6.17 -7.93 6.54
CA GLN A 95 -6.09 -7.26 5.25
C GLN A 95 -7.49 -6.86 4.76
N ILE A 96 -7.59 -5.80 3.97
CA ILE A 96 -8.85 -5.18 3.54
C ILE A 96 -9.15 -5.59 2.10
N PRO A 97 -10.25 -6.32 1.84
CA PRO A 97 -10.62 -6.68 0.47
C PRO A 97 -11.09 -5.45 -0.31
N VAL A 98 -10.55 -5.27 -1.53
CA VAL A 98 -10.94 -4.20 -2.46
C VAL A 98 -11.54 -4.81 -3.70
N ASP A 99 -12.81 -4.48 -3.93
CA ASP A 99 -13.43 -4.65 -5.24
C ASP A 99 -13.11 -3.42 -6.10
N ARG A 100 -12.54 -3.64 -7.28
CA ARG A 100 -12.14 -2.55 -8.19
C ARG A 100 -13.32 -1.81 -8.78
N THR A 101 -14.49 -2.42 -8.83
CA THR A 101 -15.72 -1.82 -9.34
C THR A 101 -16.47 -1.06 -8.25
N MET A 102 -16.34 -1.50 -7.00
CA MET A 102 -17.00 -0.91 -5.83
C MET A 102 -15.99 -0.64 -4.69
N GLY A 103 -14.97 0.15 -4.96
CA GLY A 103 -13.89 0.44 -3.99
C GLY A 103 -14.30 1.20 -2.72
N ARG A 104 -15.49 1.80 -2.70
CA ARG A 104 -15.95 2.64 -1.58
C ARG A 104 -16.03 1.90 -0.22
N PRO A 105 -16.55 0.67 -0.10
CA PRO A 105 -16.57 -0.06 1.17
C PRO A 105 -15.16 -0.33 1.72
N ALA A 106 -14.21 -0.67 0.87
CA ALA A 106 -12.82 -0.88 1.26
C ALA A 106 -12.16 0.39 1.81
N LEU A 107 -12.39 1.53 1.15
CA LEU A 107 -11.91 2.83 1.64
C LEU A 107 -12.55 3.21 2.98
N GLN A 108 -13.81 2.89 3.21
CA GLN A 108 -14.48 3.10 4.49
C GLN A 108 -13.86 2.23 5.61
N SER A 109 -13.58 0.95 5.34
CA SER A 109 -12.88 0.06 6.28
C SER A 109 -11.47 0.57 6.59
N ALA A 110 -10.73 1.02 5.58
CA ALA A 110 -9.41 1.62 5.73
C ALA A 110 -9.46 2.93 6.54
N LEU A 111 -10.47 3.77 6.29
CA LEU A 111 -10.70 4.99 7.08
C LEU A 111 -10.95 4.66 8.56
N GLY A 112 -11.69 3.60 8.86
CA GLY A 112 -11.88 3.11 10.23
C GLY A 112 -10.57 2.71 10.90
N VAL A 113 -9.64 2.11 10.15
CA VAL A 113 -8.28 1.82 10.63
C VAL A 113 -7.51 3.11 10.95
N LEU A 114 -7.55 4.10 10.06
CA LEU A 114 -6.87 5.39 10.27
C LEU A 114 -7.46 6.15 11.49
N LYS A 115 -8.78 6.18 11.63
CA LYS A 115 -9.46 6.85 12.75
C LYS A 115 -9.08 6.31 14.13
N ARG A 116 -8.66 5.04 14.24
CA ARG A 116 -8.11 4.48 15.48
C ARG A 116 -6.59 4.65 15.60
N GLY A 117 -5.95 5.49 14.76
CA GLY A 117 -4.50 5.71 14.75
C GLY A 117 -3.70 4.57 14.12
N GLY A 118 -4.33 3.73 13.29
CA GLY A 118 -3.68 2.60 12.63
C GLY A 118 -2.92 3.00 11.36
N VAL A 119 -2.31 1.99 10.73
CA VAL A 119 -1.55 2.12 9.48
C VAL A 119 -2.29 1.41 8.35
N VAL A 120 -2.45 2.09 7.23
CA VAL A 120 -3.03 1.53 5.99
C VAL A 120 -1.96 1.53 4.91
N GLY A 121 -1.76 0.38 4.26
CA GLY A 121 -0.89 0.28 3.09
C GLY A 121 -1.74 0.24 1.81
N ILE A 122 -1.33 1.02 0.83
CA ILE A 122 -2.01 1.10 -0.46
C ILE A 122 -0.99 1.17 -1.60
N PHE A 123 -1.34 0.56 -2.71
CA PHE A 123 -0.66 0.72 -3.99
C PHE A 123 -1.49 1.66 -4.86
N PRO A 124 -1.17 2.97 -4.90
CA PRO A 124 -2.04 3.95 -5.55
C PRO A 124 -2.18 3.77 -7.06
N GLU A 125 -1.23 3.10 -7.70
CA GLU A 125 -1.30 2.73 -9.13
C GLU A 125 -2.51 1.84 -9.44
N GLY A 126 -3.05 1.14 -8.43
CA GLY A 126 -4.23 0.28 -8.51
C GLY A 126 -4.04 -0.99 -9.33
N THR A 127 -2.98 -1.11 -10.10
CA THR A 127 -2.59 -2.29 -10.90
C THR A 127 -1.08 -2.45 -10.87
N ARG A 128 -0.60 -3.69 -10.98
CA ARG A 128 0.81 -3.97 -11.18
C ARG A 128 1.25 -3.48 -12.55
N GLY A 129 2.25 -2.62 -12.60
CA GLY A 129 2.78 -2.01 -13.78
C GLY A 129 4.30 -1.96 -13.79
N ARG A 130 4.85 -0.88 -14.31
CA ARG A 130 6.29 -0.58 -14.26
C ARG A 130 6.75 -0.14 -12.87
N GLY A 131 5.83 0.29 -12.01
CA GLY A 131 6.13 0.78 -10.66
C GLY A 131 6.69 2.20 -10.63
N THR A 132 6.51 2.98 -11.69
CA THR A 132 7.03 4.36 -11.81
C THR A 132 6.23 5.38 -11.01
N ALA A 133 5.10 4.99 -10.42
CA ALA A 133 4.17 5.84 -9.68
C ALA A 133 3.60 7.04 -10.49
N GLU A 134 3.67 7.00 -11.82
CA GLU A 134 3.17 8.07 -12.70
C GLU A 134 1.64 8.26 -12.60
N GLU A 135 0.91 7.19 -12.31
CA GLU A 135 -0.54 7.20 -12.14
C GLU A 135 -0.91 6.89 -10.69
N VAL A 136 -1.40 7.88 -9.96
CA VAL A 136 -1.92 7.73 -8.60
C VAL A 136 -3.42 7.89 -8.59
N ARG A 137 -4.15 6.84 -8.21
CA ARG A 137 -5.60 6.89 -8.04
C ARG A 137 -5.97 7.69 -6.79
N ALA A 138 -7.13 8.34 -6.84
CA ALA A 138 -7.63 9.20 -5.78
C ALA A 138 -7.81 8.54 -4.39
N GLY A 139 -7.72 7.20 -4.30
CA GLY A 139 -7.94 6.45 -3.05
C GLY A 139 -6.97 6.81 -1.93
N ALA A 140 -5.66 6.95 -2.24
CA ALA A 140 -4.65 7.32 -1.25
C ALA A 140 -4.88 8.75 -0.73
N ALA A 141 -5.12 9.69 -1.63
CA ALA A 141 -5.44 11.07 -1.28
C ALA A 141 -6.73 11.17 -0.46
N TRP A 142 -7.76 10.42 -0.85
CA TRP A 142 -9.02 10.38 -0.11
C TRP A 142 -8.83 9.86 1.32
N LEU A 143 -8.06 8.78 1.50
CA LEU A 143 -7.76 8.21 2.81
C LEU A 143 -6.96 9.19 3.68
N ALA A 144 -5.93 9.80 3.13
CA ALA A 144 -5.10 10.74 3.86
C ALA A 144 -5.90 11.98 4.33
N VAL A 145 -6.63 12.63 3.42
CA VAL A 145 -7.42 13.83 3.72
C VAL A 145 -8.56 13.52 4.72
N ASN A 146 -9.34 12.44 4.49
CA ASN A 146 -10.48 12.13 5.37
C ASN A 146 -10.07 11.43 6.69
N GLY A 147 -8.88 10.84 6.72
CA GLY A 147 -8.31 10.17 7.90
C GLY A 147 -7.41 11.07 8.75
N GLY A 148 -7.11 12.29 8.30
CA GLY A 148 -6.10 13.14 8.94
C GLY A 148 -4.76 12.43 9.05
N ALA A 149 -4.39 11.66 8.02
CA ALA A 149 -3.23 10.77 8.06
C ALA A 149 -2.04 11.38 7.33
N LEU A 150 -0.87 11.27 7.93
CA LEU A 150 0.39 11.49 7.21
C LEU A 150 0.56 10.41 6.14
N VAL A 151 1.06 10.79 4.98
CA VAL A 151 1.41 9.83 3.93
C VAL A 151 2.91 9.62 3.91
N VAL A 152 3.33 8.37 4.00
CA VAL A 152 4.73 8.00 3.83
C VAL A 152 4.86 7.30 2.48
N PRO A 153 5.56 7.91 1.51
CA PRO A 153 5.87 7.27 0.26
C PRO A 153 6.85 6.11 0.50
N VAL A 154 6.70 5.01 -0.24
CA VAL A 154 7.57 3.85 -0.11
C VAL A 154 8.02 3.37 -1.48
N ALA A 155 9.32 3.24 -1.69
CA ALA A 155 9.89 2.61 -2.87
C ALA A 155 10.19 1.13 -2.58
N ILE A 156 9.70 0.23 -3.45
CA ILE A 156 9.96 -1.21 -3.40
C ILE A 156 10.62 -1.60 -4.72
N LEU A 157 11.84 -2.11 -4.66
CA LEU A 157 12.64 -2.44 -5.84
C LEU A 157 13.14 -3.90 -5.76
N GLY A 158 13.43 -4.50 -6.91
CA GLY A 158 14.03 -5.83 -7.01
C GLY A 158 13.04 -6.99 -6.98
N THR A 159 11.78 -6.76 -6.64
CA THR A 159 10.74 -7.82 -6.60
C THR A 159 10.42 -8.39 -7.98
N ARG A 160 10.68 -7.64 -9.06
CA ARG A 160 10.61 -8.08 -10.46
C ARG A 160 11.74 -7.48 -11.27
N ARG A 161 12.32 -8.25 -12.17
CA ARG A 161 13.25 -7.80 -13.22
C ARG A 161 12.55 -7.75 -14.56
N THR A 162 13.14 -7.04 -15.52
CA THR A 162 12.67 -7.00 -16.91
C THR A 162 12.54 -8.42 -17.46
N GLY A 163 11.42 -8.72 -18.08
CA GLY A 163 11.08 -10.03 -18.65
C GLY A 163 10.50 -11.05 -17.66
N GLU A 164 10.56 -10.82 -16.35
CA GLU A 164 9.93 -11.70 -15.36
C GLU A 164 8.40 -11.48 -15.28
N SER A 165 7.67 -12.53 -14.94
CA SER A 165 6.22 -12.45 -14.74
C SER A 165 5.85 -11.62 -13.49
N PRO A 166 4.81 -10.75 -13.54
CA PRO A 166 4.32 -10.05 -12.36
C PRO A 166 3.65 -10.96 -11.32
N HIS A 167 3.47 -12.24 -11.66
CA HIS A 167 2.98 -13.30 -10.79
C HIS A 167 4.10 -14.25 -10.31
N GLY A 168 5.32 -14.10 -10.85
CA GLY A 168 6.47 -14.91 -10.48
C GLY A 168 6.97 -14.61 -9.08
N LEU A 169 7.68 -15.57 -8.50
CA LEU A 169 8.41 -15.40 -7.26
C LEU A 169 9.87 -15.04 -7.59
N PRO A 170 10.46 -14.04 -6.93
CA PRO A 170 11.90 -13.79 -7.04
C PRO A 170 12.67 -15.02 -6.57
N GLY A 171 13.86 -15.25 -7.15
CA GLY A 171 14.77 -16.29 -6.68
C GLY A 171 15.09 -16.13 -5.18
N LEU A 172 15.47 -17.24 -4.54
CA LEU A 172 15.91 -17.22 -3.15
C LEU A 172 17.08 -16.25 -2.95
N ARG A 173 17.12 -15.59 -1.80
CA ARG A 173 18.18 -14.63 -1.42
C ARG A 173 18.38 -13.49 -2.42
N ARG A 174 17.34 -13.17 -3.22
CA ARG A 174 17.38 -11.99 -4.08
C ARG A 174 17.43 -10.73 -3.22
N ASP A 175 18.30 -9.80 -3.61
CA ASP A 175 18.35 -8.46 -3.04
C ASP A 175 17.08 -7.70 -3.40
N LEU A 176 16.38 -7.25 -2.36
CA LEU A 176 15.24 -6.38 -2.46
C LEU A 176 15.56 -5.08 -1.73
N VAL A 177 15.01 -3.99 -2.20
CA VAL A 177 15.12 -2.69 -1.54
C VAL A 177 13.74 -2.19 -1.14
N VAL A 178 13.62 -1.76 0.12
CA VAL A 178 12.44 -1.02 0.58
C VAL A 178 12.92 0.26 1.26
N GLU A 179 12.49 1.38 0.72
CA GLU A 179 12.81 2.68 1.27
C GLU A 179 11.55 3.45 1.64
N PHE A 180 11.51 3.94 2.87
CA PHE A 180 10.49 4.83 3.36
C PHE A 180 10.97 6.27 3.19
N GLY A 181 10.20 7.09 2.46
CA GLY A 181 10.45 8.52 2.29
C GLY A 181 10.01 9.35 3.48
N GLU A 182 10.22 10.66 3.38
CA GLU A 182 9.75 11.60 4.40
C GLU A 182 8.21 11.63 4.44
N PRO A 183 7.60 11.68 5.62
CA PRO A 183 6.16 11.84 5.76
C PRO A 183 5.70 13.17 5.15
N ILE A 184 4.67 13.12 4.33
CA ILE A 184 4.03 14.31 3.77
C ILE A 184 2.69 14.55 4.46
N ASP A 185 2.49 15.78 4.92
CA ASP A 185 1.19 16.25 5.38
C ASP A 185 0.40 16.77 4.18
N VAL A 186 -0.70 16.13 3.90
CA VAL A 186 -1.63 16.52 2.83
C VAL A 186 -2.87 17.19 3.40
N SER A 187 -2.79 17.70 4.65
CA SER A 187 -3.87 18.51 5.24
C SER A 187 -4.15 19.73 4.36
N THR A 188 -5.41 20.03 4.21
CA THR A 188 -5.90 21.00 3.23
C THR A 188 -6.96 21.89 3.87
N GLU A 189 -6.66 22.38 5.09
CA GLU A 189 -7.57 23.27 5.82
C GLU A 189 -7.96 24.48 4.95
N GLY A 190 -9.24 24.76 4.92
CA GLY A 190 -9.79 25.91 4.18
C GLY A 190 -9.94 25.74 2.67
N LEU A 191 -9.50 24.63 2.07
CA LEU A 191 -9.66 24.40 0.64
C LEU A 191 -10.99 23.68 0.30
N PRO A 192 -11.61 24.00 -0.85
CA PRO A 192 -12.71 23.19 -1.36
C PRO A 192 -12.27 21.74 -1.52
N ARG A 193 -13.12 20.79 -1.11
CA ARG A 193 -12.80 19.35 -1.05
C ARG A 193 -12.15 18.77 -2.32
N ARG A 194 -12.61 19.20 -3.49
CA ARG A 194 -12.05 18.73 -4.78
C ARG A 194 -10.60 19.19 -4.93
N VAL A 195 -10.33 20.45 -4.67
CA VAL A 195 -8.99 21.05 -4.75
C VAL A 195 -8.05 20.36 -3.75
N ALA A 196 -8.54 20.09 -2.54
CA ALA A 196 -7.83 19.36 -1.51
C ALA A 196 -7.38 17.97 -1.98
N LEU A 197 -8.30 17.21 -2.55
CA LEU A 197 -8.00 15.85 -3.05
C LEU A 197 -7.04 15.86 -4.24
N ASP A 198 -7.21 16.80 -5.17
CA ASP A 198 -6.34 16.93 -6.34
C ASP A 198 -4.91 17.31 -5.92
N ARG A 199 -4.76 18.23 -4.97
CA ARG A 199 -3.45 18.59 -4.40
C ARG A 199 -2.79 17.42 -3.67
N ALA A 200 -3.55 16.73 -2.83
CA ALA A 200 -3.05 15.56 -2.11
C ALA A 200 -2.60 14.45 -3.09
N ALA A 201 -3.39 14.17 -4.13
CA ALA A 201 -3.02 13.18 -5.14
C ALA A 201 -1.74 13.56 -5.88
N THR A 202 -1.57 14.84 -6.25
CA THR A 202 -0.36 15.33 -6.89
C THR A 202 0.84 15.20 -5.97
N ALA A 203 0.74 15.68 -4.71
CA ALA A 203 1.84 15.59 -3.76
C ALA A 203 2.27 14.13 -3.49
N ILE A 204 1.31 13.19 -3.36
CA ILE A 204 1.61 11.77 -3.17
C ILE A 204 2.33 11.20 -4.40
N ARG A 205 1.83 11.49 -5.61
CA ARG A 205 2.44 11.02 -6.85
C ARG A 205 3.88 11.51 -6.98
N ASP A 206 4.10 12.81 -6.81
CA ASP A 206 5.41 13.42 -7.00
C ASP A 206 6.41 12.86 -5.97
N ALA A 207 6.04 12.81 -4.69
CA ALA A 207 6.89 12.24 -3.65
C ALA A 207 7.22 10.76 -3.87
N MET A 208 6.27 9.97 -4.39
CA MET A 208 6.53 8.56 -4.73
C MET A 208 7.48 8.44 -5.93
N ALA A 209 7.26 9.21 -6.98
CA ALA A 209 8.08 9.18 -8.19
C ALA A 209 9.52 9.59 -7.88
N ASP A 210 9.71 10.70 -7.15
CA ASP A 210 11.01 11.18 -6.73
C ASP A 210 11.76 10.16 -5.86
N LEU A 211 11.05 9.54 -4.91
CA LEU A 211 11.64 8.51 -4.04
C LEU A 211 12.07 7.29 -4.84
N VAL A 212 11.26 6.82 -5.79
CA VAL A 212 11.57 5.66 -6.63
C VAL A 212 12.82 5.93 -7.48
N VAL A 213 12.92 7.13 -8.09
CA VAL A 213 14.10 7.53 -8.87
C VAL A 213 15.33 7.57 -7.97
N ALA A 214 15.28 8.27 -6.85
CA ALA A 214 16.38 8.40 -5.91
C ALA A 214 16.83 7.03 -5.34
N ALA A 215 15.88 6.13 -5.07
CA ALA A 215 16.20 4.77 -4.59
C ALA A 215 16.93 3.94 -5.66
N GLN A 216 16.52 4.04 -6.93
CA GLN A 216 17.21 3.36 -8.04
C GLN A 216 18.66 3.89 -8.21
N GLU A 217 18.84 5.21 -8.20
CA GLU A 217 20.16 5.84 -8.32
C GLU A 217 21.11 5.43 -7.19
N ARG A 218 20.62 5.43 -5.95
CA ARG A 218 21.41 5.08 -4.77
C ARG A 218 21.78 3.62 -4.69
N THR A 219 20.87 2.72 -5.09
CA THR A 219 21.04 1.28 -4.88
C THR A 219 21.52 0.54 -6.13
N GLY A 220 21.36 1.13 -7.32
CA GLY A 220 21.59 0.46 -8.60
C GLY A 220 20.52 -0.60 -8.95
N VAL A 221 19.50 -0.79 -8.10
CA VAL A 221 18.39 -1.73 -8.35
C VAL A 221 17.33 -1.03 -9.16
N LEU A 222 17.21 -1.40 -10.44
CA LEU A 222 16.30 -0.74 -11.37
C LEU A 222 14.89 -1.36 -11.34
N LEU A 223 13.90 -0.54 -11.62
CA LEU A 223 12.55 -1.00 -11.98
C LEU A 223 12.58 -1.78 -13.32
N PRO A 224 11.62 -2.71 -13.54
CA PRO A 224 11.52 -3.41 -14.81
C PRO A 224 11.24 -2.44 -15.96
N GLY A 225 11.98 -2.60 -17.07
CA GLY A 225 11.82 -1.77 -18.27
C GLY A 225 10.57 -2.12 -19.10
N ASP A 226 10.02 -3.32 -18.90
CA ASP A 226 8.81 -3.80 -19.59
C ASP A 226 7.54 -3.50 -18.77
N ASP A 227 6.46 -3.13 -19.48
CA ASP A 227 5.13 -3.04 -18.87
C ASP A 227 4.39 -4.38 -19.07
N PRO A 228 4.09 -5.11 -17.97
CA PRO A 228 3.38 -6.37 -18.07
C PRO A 228 1.96 -6.23 -18.63
N ARG A 229 1.41 -5.01 -18.68
CA ARG A 229 0.09 -4.69 -19.23
C ARG A 229 0.14 -4.53 -20.76
N ALA A 230 1.32 -4.28 -21.32
CA ALA A 230 1.49 -4.08 -22.77
C ALA A 230 1.46 -5.39 -23.59
N LYS A 231 1.40 -6.55 -22.92
CA LYS A 231 1.25 -7.86 -23.57
C LYS A 231 -0.22 -8.27 -23.57
N VAL A 232 -0.98 -7.69 -24.47
CA VAL A 232 -2.30 -8.18 -24.94
C VAL A 232 -2.29 -8.21 -26.45
#